data_d1f5697c5ad3c9cb378e86eb766553a8
#
_entry.id   d1f5697c5ad3c9cb378e86eb766553a8
#
_cell.length_a   1.000
_cell.length_b   1.000
_cell.length_c   1.000
_cell.angle_alpha   90.00
_cell.angle_beta   90.00
_cell.angle_gamma   90.00
#
_symmetry.space_group_name_H-M   'P 1'
#
loop_
_entity.id
_entity.type
_entity.pdbx_description
1 polymer ?
#
loop_
_entity_poly.entity_id
_entity_poly.type
_entity_poly.pdbx_seq_one_letter_code
_entity_poly.pdbx_strand_id
1 'polypeptide(L)'
;MRLCHTQPVAGATFDEPNLVSAAGLVPVMRLAADAGLGELATGHLTVPTDKGANAGGKVTALVCGMVAGADSIDDMALLRHGAMGRLFDQPYAPSTLGSFLRAMSFGHVRQLDAVASRFLAALAGRAGMLAAADDAMVLVDIDDSIIEVHGHAKQGASFGYTRVRGLNMLLATASTAASAPVIVAQRLRKGSCGSPRGAKRLVADALKTVRSLRPDDSSGPVLLRADSAFYGKPTIGAAVRAGAQVSVTVRMTPNIKAAIATIADDAWTAIEYTDAIVDEQTGQLISRAEVRRGAVHGVCLRPQG
;
A
#
# COMPACT_ATOMS: atom_id res chain seq x y z
N MET A 1 -5.07 -19.40 26.08
CA MET A 1 -5.55 -20.81 26.15
C MET A 1 -4.58 -21.66 25.35
N ARG A 2 -3.87 -22.60 25.96
CA ARG A 2 -2.99 -23.54 25.23
C ARG A 2 -3.82 -24.70 24.75
N LEU A 3 -3.91 -24.90 23.45
CA LEU A 3 -4.50 -26.12 22.86
C LEU A 3 -3.48 -27.24 22.99
N CYS A 4 -3.76 -28.20 23.84
CA CYS A 4 -2.98 -29.45 23.90
C CYS A 4 -3.57 -30.46 22.91
N HIS A 5 -2.85 -30.68 21.81
CA HIS A 5 -3.14 -31.78 20.90
C HIS A 5 -2.45 -33.04 21.43
N THR A 6 -3.22 -33.92 22.00
CA THR A 6 -2.69 -35.17 22.63
C THR A 6 -2.47 -36.30 21.65
N GLN A 7 -2.96 -36.20 20.41
CA GLN A 7 -2.73 -37.18 19.36
C GLN A 7 -2.54 -36.52 17.99
N PRO A 8 -1.64 -37.05 17.16
CA PRO A 8 -1.52 -36.57 15.79
C PRO A 8 -2.79 -36.94 15.01
N VAL A 9 -3.32 -35.98 14.26
CA VAL A 9 -4.44 -36.20 13.35
C VAL A 9 -3.94 -37.06 12.21
N ALA A 10 -4.48 -38.30 12.07
CA ALA A 10 -4.05 -39.24 11.04
C ALA A 10 -4.51 -38.88 9.62
N GLY A 11 -5.48 -37.96 9.49
CA GLY A 11 -5.99 -37.44 8.22
C GLY A 11 -7.09 -36.44 8.45
N ALA A 12 -7.37 -35.62 7.44
CA ALA A 12 -8.50 -34.69 7.40
C ALA A 12 -9.21 -34.86 6.06
N THR A 13 -10.53 -34.95 6.10
CA THR A 13 -11.40 -34.86 4.90
C THR A 13 -12.18 -33.55 4.95
N PHE A 14 -12.35 -32.92 3.81
CA PHE A 14 -13.05 -31.63 3.67
C PHE A 14 -14.38 -31.82 2.92
N ASP A 15 -15.11 -32.85 3.26
CA ASP A 15 -16.33 -33.32 2.58
C ASP A 15 -17.62 -33.02 3.34
N GLU A 16 -17.58 -32.33 4.48
CA GLU A 16 -18.76 -31.96 5.26
C GLU A 16 -19.58 -30.87 4.54
N PRO A 17 -20.77 -31.20 4.01
CA PRO A 17 -21.55 -30.29 3.18
C PRO A 17 -22.19 -29.14 3.99
N ASN A 18 -22.21 -29.22 5.32
CA ASN A 18 -22.77 -28.20 6.18
C ASN A 18 -21.70 -27.27 6.79
N LEU A 19 -20.41 -27.58 6.59
CA LEU A 19 -19.33 -26.77 7.13
C LEU A 19 -19.18 -25.47 6.36
N VAL A 20 -19.35 -24.35 7.05
CA VAL A 20 -19.04 -23.00 6.56
C VAL A 20 -17.65 -22.63 7.02
N SER A 21 -16.65 -22.80 6.16
CA SER A 21 -15.22 -22.63 6.52
C SER A 21 -14.81 -21.18 6.77
N ALA A 22 -15.49 -20.22 6.16
CA ALA A 22 -15.14 -18.79 6.23
C ALA A 22 -16.35 -17.89 6.59
N ALA A 23 -17.09 -18.26 7.65
CA ALA A 23 -18.26 -17.50 8.11
C ALA A 23 -17.93 -16.05 8.50
N GLY A 24 -16.72 -15.77 8.95
CA GLY A 24 -16.22 -14.41 9.24
C GLY A 24 -16.21 -13.46 8.05
N LEU A 25 -16.35 -13.95 6.83
CA LEU A 25 -16.49 -13.10 5.64
C LEU A 25 -17.80 -12.30 5.63
N VAL A 26 -18.87 -12.77 6.30
CA VAL A 26 -20.17 -12.11 6.28
C VAL A 26 -20.11 -10.66 6.74
N PRO A 27 -19.61 -10.33 7.96
CA PRO A 27 -19.51 -8.95 8.39
C PRO A 27 -18.54 -8.12 7.55
N VAL A 28 -17.43 -8.70 7.08
CA VAL A 28 -16.44 -8.00 6.25
C VAL A 28 -17.03 -7.64 4.90
N MET A 29 -17.71 -8.58 4.23
CA MET A 29 -18.31 -8.33 2.93
C MET A 29 -19.53 -7.41 3.03
N ARG A 30 -20.26 -7.43 4.14
CA ARG A 30 -21.32 -6.44 4.41
C ARG A 30 -20.72 -5.04 4.51
N LEU A 31 -19.65 -4.86 5.26
CA LEU A 31 -18.95 -3.58 5.35
C LEU A 31 -18.44 -3.12 3.98
N ALA A 32 -17.89 -4.04 3.17
CA ALA A 32 -17.44 -3.74 1.81
C ALA A 32 -18.61 -3.31 0.89
N ALA A 33 -19.77 -3.96 1.00
CA ALA A 33 -20.97 -3.60 0.27
C ALA A 33 -21.49 -2.22 0.70
N ASP A 34 -21.60 -1.98 2.01
CA ASP A 34 -22.05 -0.70 2.57
C ASP A 34 -21.09 0.46 2.22
N ALA A 35 -19.79 0.16 1.97
CA ALA A 35 -18.81 1.11 1.45
C ALA A 35 -18.82 1.22 -0.09
N GLY A 36 -19.73 0.52 -0.79
CA GLY A 36 -19.98 0.66 -2.21
C GLY A 36 -18.98 -0.06 -3.14
N LEU A 37 -18.26 -1.10 -2.67
CA LEU A 37 -17.22 -1.77 -3.48
C LEU A 37 -17.76 -2.23 -4.86
N GLY A 38 -18.89 -2.93 -4.87
CA GLY A 38 -19.49 -3.47 -6.10
C GLY A 38 -19.99 -2.37 -7.04
N GLU A 39 -20.62 -1.34 -6.49
CA GLU A 39 -21.14 -0.20 -7.25
C GLU A 39 -20.03 0.63 -7.87
N LEU A 40 -18.98 0.93 -7.09
CA LEU A 40 -17.80 1.62 -7.58
C LEU A 40 -17.11 0.85 -8.71
N ALA A 41 -16.95 -0.47 -8.55
CA ALA A 41 -16.36 -1.29 -9.60
C ALA A 41 -17.24 -1.34 -10.86
N THR A 42 -18.56 -1.47 -10.72
CA THR A 42 -19.50 -1.44 -11.85
C THR A 42 -19.45 -0.10 -12.58
N GLY A 43 -19.39 1.01 -11.85
CA GLY A 43 -19.41 2.35 -12.45
C GLY A 43 -18.10 2.79 -13.08
N HIS A 44 -16.96 2.19 -12.70
CA HIS A 44 -15.64 2.65 -13.14
C HIS A 44 -14.88 1.68 -14.03
N LEU A 45 -15.22 0.36 -14.00
CA LEU A 45 -14.52 -0.62 -14.83
C LEU A 45 -15.24 -0.83 -16.16
N THR A 46 -14.51 -0.63 -17.25
CA THR A 46 -14.99 -0.76 -18.62
C THR A 46 -14.31 -1.91 -19.37
N VAL A 47 -14.13 -3.06 -18.69
CA VAL A 47 -13.54 -4.26 -19.32
C VAL A 47 -14.45 -4.69 -20.48
N PRO A 48 -13.91 -4.78 -21.71
CA PRO A 48 -14.72 -5.07 -22.89
C PRO A 48 -15.18 -6.51 -22.92
N THR A 49 -16.18 -6.77 -23.77
CA THR A 49 -16.76 -8.09 -24.03
C THR A 49 -17.58 -8.65 -22.85
N ASP A 50 -18.10 -9.85 -23.01
CA ASP A 50 -18.77 -10.65 -22.00
C ASP A 50 -17.92 -10.87 -20.73
N LYS A 51 -16.59 -10.84 -20.87
CA LYS A 51 -15.66 -10.96 -19.74
C LYS A 51 -15.77 -9.80 -18.75
N GLY A 52 -16.17 -8.61 -19.22
CA GLY A 52 -16.48 -7.45 -18.39
C GLY A 52 -17.87 -7.47 -17.77
N ALA A 53 -18.75 -8.38 -18.17
CA ALA A 53 -20.08 -8.46 -17.60
C ALA A 53 -20.02 -8.65 -16.07
N ASN A 54 -20.87 -7.91 -15.34
CA ASN A 54 -20.91 -7.90 -13.87
C ASN A 54 -19.53 -7.67 -13.22
N ALA A 55 -18.83 -6.64 -13.66
CA ALA A 55 -17.50 -6.29 -13.13
C ALA A 55 -17.52 -6.10 -11.61
N GLY A 56 -18.57 -5.46 -11.07
CA GLY A 56 -18.74 -5.26 -9.63
C GLY A 56 -18.77 -6.57 -8.85
N GLY A 57 -19.61 -7.52 -9.27
CA GLY A 57 -19.69 -8.83 -8.63
C GLY A 57 -18.37 -9.63 -8.71
N LYS A 58 -17.66 -9.53 -9.84
CA LYS A 58 -16.35 -10.19 -10.00
C LYS A 58 -15.27 -9.57 -9.12
N VAL A 59 -15.22 -8.25 -9.01
CA VAL A 59 -14.29 -7.56 -8.10
C VAL A 59 -14.62 -7.90 -6.65
N THR A 60 -15.89 -7.87 -6.26
CA THR A 60 -16.33 -8.25 -4.92
C THR A 60 -15.95 -9.69 -4.60
N ALA A 61 -16.14 -10.63 -5.55
CA ALA A 61 -15.72 -12.03 -5.36
C ALA A 61 -14.20 -12.17 -5.19
N LEU A 62 -13.40 -11.44 -6.00
CA LEU A 62 -11.94 -11.45 -5.87
C LEU A 62 -11.50 -10.93 -4.50
N VAL A 63 -12.04 -9.80 -4.05
CA VAL A 63 -11.75 -9.25 -2.73
C VAL A 63 -12.17 -10.23 -1.62
N CYS A 64 -13.34 -10.84 -1.74
CA CYS A 64 -13.82 -11.85 -0.79
C CYS A 64 -12.85 -13.04 -0.68
N GLY A 65 -12.38 -13.57 -1.82
CA GLY A 65 -11.40 -14.65 -1.83
C GLY A 65 -10.07 -14.26 -1.20
N MET A 66 -9.56 -13.06 -1.50
CA MET A 66 -8.32 -12.53 -0.89
C MET A 66 -8.47 -12.40 0.63
N VAL A 67 -9.59 -11.93 1.13
CA VAL A 67 -9.88 -11.86 2.57
C VAL A 67 -9.97 -13.25 3.20
N ALA A 68 -10.43 -14.25 2.44
CA ALA A 68 -10.45 -15.65 2.87
C ALA A 68 -9.08 -16.34 2.83
N GLY A 69 -8.04 -15.67 2.29
CA GLY A 69 -6.69 -16.19 2.19
C GLY A 69 -6.32 -16.78 0.82
N ALA A 70 -7.07 -16.46 -0.24
CA ALA A 70 -6.71 -16.88 -1.60
C ALA A 70 -5.48 -16.12 -2.11
N ASP A 71 -4.41 -16.85 -2.43
CA ASP A 71 -3.15 -16.31 -2.99
C ASP A 71 -3.12 -16.42 -4.53
N SER A 72 -3.92 -17.28 -5.08
CA SER A 72 -4.00 -17.52 -6.51
C SER A 72 -5.45 -17.53 -7.01
N ILE A 73 -5.60 -17.58 -8.34
CA ILE A 73 -6.93 -17.71 -8.95
C ILE A 73 -7.57 -19.06 -8.62
N ASP A 74 -6.80 -20.12 -8.49
CA ASP A 74 -7.33 -21.45 -8.19
C ASP A 74 -7.86 -21.50 -6.76
N ASP A 75 -7.26 -20.78 -5.82
CA ASP A 75 -7.73 -20.68 -4.43
C ASP A 75 -9.08 -19.98 -4.29
N MET A 76 -9.53 -19.27 -5.31
CA MET A 76 -10.88 -18.70 -5.34
C MET A 76 -11.98 -19.77 -5.22
N ALA A 77 -11.64 -21.04 -5.41
CA ALA A 77 -12.49 -22.17 -5.12
C ALA A 77 -12.92 -22.27 -3.64
N LEU A 78 -12.15 -21.66 -2.70
CA LEU A 78 -12.50 -21.56 -1.28
C LEU A 78 -13.93 -21.03 -1.04
N LEU A 79 -14.39 -20.14 -1.88
CA LEU A 79 -15.75 -19.56 -1.78
C LEU A 79 -16.87 -20.52 -2.22
N ARG A 80 -16.52 -21.71 -2.74
CA ARG A 80 -17.46 -22.67 -3.35
C ARG A 80 -17.52 -24.01 -2.60
N HIS A 81 -16.61 -24.26 -1.68
CA HIS A 81 -16.52 -25.54 -0.96
C HIS A 81 -17.48 -25.61 0.24
N GLY A 82 -17.90 -26.83 0.58
CA GLY A 82 -18.78 -27.10 1.72
C GLY A 82 -20.07 -26.28 1.65
N ALA A 83 -20.47 -25.72 2.78
CA ALA A 83 -21.67 -24.90 2.89
C ALA A 83 -21.45 -23.40 2.56
N MET A 84 -20.36 -23.05 1.91
CA MET A 84 -20.10 -21.64 1.53
C MET A 84 -21.18 -21.07 0.62
N GLY A 85 -21.84 -21.90 -0.20
CA GLY A 85 -23.02 -21.51 -1.00
C GLY A 85 -24.24 -21.06 -0.19
N ARG A 86 -24.24 -21.25 1.14
CA ARG A 86 -25.26 -20.67 2.04
C ARG A 86 -24.97 -19.19 2.37
N LEU A 87 -23.72 -18.76 2.22
CA LEU A 87 -23.30 -17.37 2.47
C LEU A 87 -23.32 -16.53 1.20
N PHE A 88 -22.99 -17.13 0.07
CA PHE A 88 -22.83 -16.45 -1.19
C PHE A 88 -23.68 -17.12 -2.28
N ASP A 89 -24.52 -16.33 -2.91
CA ASP A 89 -25.29 -16.80 -4.06
C ASP A 89 -24.38 -16.88 -5.28
N GLN A 90 -24.29 -18.07 -5.89
CA GLN A 90 -23.57 -18.35 -7.14
C GLN A 90 -22.13 -17.76 -7.20
N PRO A 91 -21.19 -18.15 -6.31
CA PRO A 91 -19.83 -17.65 -6.37
C PRO A 91 -19.15 -18.04 -7.69
N TYR A 92 -18.44 -17.08 -8.28
CA TYR A 92 -17.77 -17.26 -9.58
C TYR A 92 -16.75 -18.38 -9.56
N ALA A 93 -16.70 -19.15 -10.65
CA ALA A 93 -15.65 -20.14 -10.84
C ALA A 93 -14.27 -19.45 -11.02
N PRO A 94 -13.17 -20.05 -10.53
CA PRO A 94 -11.81 -19.55 -10.75
C PRO A 94 -11.50 -19.21 -12.21
N SER A 95 -11.95 -20.04 -13.14
CA SER A 95 -11.76 -19.81 -14.58
C SER A 95 -12.45 -18.53 -15.09
N THR A 96 -13.62 -18.20 -14.56
CA THR A 96 -14.35 -16.96 -14.89
C THR A 96 -13.60 -15.74 -14.39
N LEU A 97 -13.16 -15.77 -13.13
CA LEU A 97 -12.38 -14.69 -12.53
C LEU A 97 -11.01 -14.52 -13.22
N GLY A 98 -10.34 -15.62 -13.53
CA GLY A 98 -9.09 -15.61 -14.29
C GLY A 98 -9.26 -15.02 -15.70
N SER A 99 -10.36 -15.32 -16.39
CA SER A 99 -10.66 -14.74 -17.70
C SER A 99 -10.92 -13.24 -17.61
N PHE A 100 -11.63 -12.80 -16.59
CA PHE A 100 -11.86 -11.37 -16.30
C PHE A 100 -10.54 -10.62 -16.05
N LEU A 101 -9.64 -11.15 -15.20
CA LEU A 101 -8.35 -10.53 -14.93
C LEU A 101 -7.45 -10.48 -16.17
N ARG A 102 -7.45 -11.53 -17.01
CA ARG A 102 -6.67 -11.56 -18.26
C ARG A 102 -7.18 -10.59 -19.32
N ALA A 103 -8.44 -10.18 -19.25
CA ALA A 103 -9.00 -9.17 -20.15
C ALA A 103 -8.64 -7.73 -19.76
N MET A 104 -8.06 -7.52 -18.57
CA MET A 104 -7.66 -6.19 -18.11
C MET A 104 -6.43 -5.69 -18.86
N SER A 105 -6.46 -4.45 -19.28
CA SER A 105 -5.33 -3.69 -19.81
C SER A 105 -4.82 -2.68 -18.77
N PHE A 106 -3.74 -1.96 -19.10
CA PHE A 106 -3.21 -0.88 -18.26
C PHE A 106 -4.29 0.16 -17.89
N GLY A 107 -5.18 0.51 -18.83
CA GLY A 107 -6.29 1.43 -18.57
C GLY A 107 -7.22 0.93 -17.46
N HIS A 108 -7.57 -0.36 -17.48
CA HIS A 108 -8.42 -0.98 -16.46
C HIS A 108 -7.75 -1.04 -15.08
N VAL A 109 -6.42 -1.27 -15.04
CA VAL A 109 -5.66 -1.16 -13.77
C VAL A 109 -5.76 0.25 -13.20
N ARG A 110 -5.70 1.29 -14.04
CA ARG A 110 -5.91 2.68 -13.62
C ARG A 110 -7.34 2.97 -13.14
N GLN A 111 -8.32 2.30 -13.71
CA GLN A 111 -9.71 2.37 -13.22
C GLN A 111 -9.85 1.69 -11.86
N LEU A 112 -9.17 0.57 -11.63
CA LEU A 112 -9.10 -0.08 -10.30
C LEU A 112 -8.45 0.83 -9.24
N ASP A 113 -7.40 1.57 -9.57
CA ASP A 113 -6.83 2.57 -8.65
C ASP A 113 -7.88 3.62 -8.24
N ALA A 114 -8.72 4.04 -9.18
CA ALA A 114 -9.80 5.00 -8.92
C ALA A 114 -10.93 4.39 -8.06
N VAL A 115 -11.24 3.11 -8.25
CA VAL A 115 -12.15 2.35 -7.37
C VAL A 115 -11.57 2.27 -5.97
N ALA A 116 -10.31 1.84 -5.84
CA ALA A 116 -9.64 1.63 -4.56
C ALA A 116 -9.61 2.91 -3.70
N SER A 117 -9.26 4.06 -4.28
CA SER A 117 -9.22 5.33 -3.54
C SER A 117 -10.59 5.79 -3.04
N ARG A 118 -11.64 5.61 -3.84
CA ARG A 118 -13.02 5.95 -3.45
C ARG A 118 -13.59 5.00 -2.42
N PHE A 119 -13.33 3.70 -2.62
CA PHE A 119 -13.71 2.66 -1.69
C PHE A 119 -13.04 2.89 -0.32
N LEU A 120 -11.73 3.20 -0.30
CA LEU A 120 -11.00 3.50 0.92
C LEU A 120 -11.62 4.71 1.66
N ALA A 121 -11.98 5.78 0.94
CA ALA A 121 -12.62 6.95 1.55
C ALA A 121 -13.98 6.59 2.19
N ALA A 122 -14.82 5.81 1.48
CA ALA A 122 -16.09 5.36 2.00
C ALA A 122 -15.94 4.39 3.20
N LEU A 123 -14.94 3.51 3.14
CA LEU A 123 -14.62 2.55 4.20
C LEU A 123 -14.08 3.26 5.46
N ALA A 124 -13.21 4.23 5.28
CA ALA A 124 -12.61 4.98 6.38
C ALA A 124 -13.68 5.71 7.23
N GLY A 125 -14.67 6.30 6.59
CA GLY A 125 -15.79 6.92 7.28
C GLY A 125 -16.65 5.96 8.11
N ARG A 126 -16.60 4.65 7.80
CA ARG A 126 -17.36 3.60 8.53
C ARG A 126 -16.53 2.88 9.59
N ALA A 127 -15.25 2.67 9.31
CA ALA A 127 -14.35 1.87 10.14
C ALA A 127 -13.43 2.70 11.04
N GLY A 128 -13.53 4.03 11.01
CA GLY A 128 -12.70 4.92 11.82
C GLY A 128 -11.20 4.84 11.47
N MET A 129 -10.86 4.45 10.24
CA MET A 129 -9.47 4.42 9.76
C MET A 129 -8.92 5.84 9.75
N LEU A 130 -7.74 6.03 10.33
CA LEU A 130 -7.09 7.33 10.50
C LEU A 130 -7.90 8.35 11.33
N ALA A 131 -9.01 7.95 11.98
CA ALA A 131 -9.93 8.84 12.69
C ALA A 131 -9.32 9.52 13.93
N ALA A 132 -8.23 9.00 14.47
CA ALA A 132 -7.51 9.67 15.58
C ALA A 132 -6.65 10.86 15.11
N ALA A 133 -6.88 11.36 13.89
CA ALA A 133 -5.95 12.23 13.18
C ALA A 133 -6.42 13.68 13.04
N ASP A 134 -7.42 14.14 13.76
CA ASP A 134 -7.90 15.52 13.56
C ASP A 134 -6.75 16.52 13.70
N ASP A 135 -5.91 16.39 14.71
CA ASP A 135 -4.68 17.19 14.89
C ASP A 135 -3.39 16.35 14.87
N ALA A 136 -3.48 15.02 14.72
CA ALA A 136 -2.32 14.16 14.69
C ALA A 136 -1.58 14.25 13.36
N MET A 137 -0.25 14.07 13.41
CA MET A 137 0.57 13.94 12.21
C MET A 137 0.19 12.67 11.46
N VAL A 138 -0.09 12.81 10.17
CA VAL A 138 -0.24 11.69 9.25
C VAL A 138 1.10 11.43 8.55
N LEU A 139 1.60 10.22 8.70
CA LEU A 139 2.81 9.76 8.00
C LEU A 139 2.38 9.14 6.67
N VAL A 140 3.02 9.56 5.59
CA VAL A 140 2.84 8.97 4.25
C VAL A 140 4.16 8.39 3.81
N ASP A 141 4.24 7.08 3.75
CA ASP A 141 5.45 6.35 3.33
C ASP A 141 5.32 5.93 1.88
N ILE A 142 6.39 6.12 1.10
CA ILE A 142 6.46 5.61 -0.28
C ILE A 142 7.63 4.66 -0.42
N ASP A 143 7.34 3.52 -1.05
CA ASP A 143 8.35 2.51 -1.34
C ASP A 143 7.93 1.68 -2.56
N ASP A 144 8.87 0.91 -3.12
CA ASP A 144 8.56 -0.02 -4.19
C ASP A 144 9.04 -1.44 -3.88
N SER A 145 8.27 -2.40 -4.33
CA SER A 145 8.54 -3.82 -4.13
C SER A 145 8.39 -4.59 -5.44
N ILE A 146 9.09 -5.72 -5.55
CA ILE A 146 8.95 -6.65 -6.66
C ILE A 146 7.99 -7.76 -6.27
N ILE A 147 6.92 -7.90 -7.06
CA ILE A 147 6.03 -9.06 -7.00
C ILE A 147 6.55 -10.08 -8.00
N GLU A 148 7.09 -11.18 -7.49
CA GLU A 148 7.62 -12.26 -8.32
C GLU A 148 6.53 -12.87 -9.20
N VAL A 149 6.90 -13.20 -10.44
CA VAL A 149 5.98 -13.78 -11.42
C VAL A 149 6.65 -14.95 -12.12
N HIS A 150 6.07 -16.12 -11.97
CA HIS A 150 6.59 -17.36 -12.58
C HIS A 150 6.08 -17.57 -14.02
N GLY A 151 4.90 -17.07 -14.37
CA GLY A 151 4.29 -17.26 -15.70
C GLY A 151 5.06 -16.54 -16.82
N HIS A 152 5.48 -17.28 -17.88
CA HIS A 152 6.25 -16.75 -18.99
C HIS A 152 5.51 -15.65 -19.79
N ALA A 153 4.21 -15.79 -19.95
CA ALA A 153 3.37 -14.89 -20.75
C ALA A 153 2.89 -13.63 -19.99
N LYS A 154 3.33 -13.42 -18.75
CA LYS A 154 2.88 -12.26 -17.96
C LYS A 154 3.43 -10.97 -18.54
N GLN A 155 2.55 -10.12 -19.04
CA GLN A 155 2.90 -8.83 -19.62
C GLN A 155 3.58 -7.91 -18.58
N GLY A 156 4.70 -7.31 -18.96
CA GLY A 156 5.44 -6.40 -18.11
C GLY A 156 6.37 -7.07 -17.11
N ALA A 157 6.28 -8.39 -16.89
CA ALA A 157 7.22 -9.10 -16.04
C ALA A 157 8.63 -9.07 -16.65
N SER A 158 9.59 -8.65 -15.86
CA SER A 158 11.00 -8.53 -16.27
C SER A 158 11.91 -8.50 -15.06
N PHE A 159 13.20 -8.71 -15.28
CA PHE A 159 14.21 -8.59 -14.25
C PHE A 159 14.49 -7.11 -13.96
N GLY A 160 14.43 -6.73 -12.73
CA GLY A 160 14.80 -5.41 -12.22
C GLY A 160 16.12 -5.45 -11.45
N TYR A 161 16.34 -4.47 -10.59
CA TYR A 161 17.51 -4.35 -9.71
C TYR A 161 17.72 -5.59 -8.83
N THR A 162 16.65 -6.18 -8.31
CA THR A 162 16.69 -7.35 -7.43
C THR A 162 17.08 -8.64 -8.15
N ARG A 163 17.17 -8.62 -9.49
CA ARG A 163 17.37 -9.81 -10.34
C ARG A 163 16.28 -10.87 -10.23
N VAL A 164 15.17 -10.55 -9.58
CA VAL A 164 13.95 -11.36 -9.55
C VAL A 164 13.07 -10.96 -10.73
N ARG A 165 12.55 -11.96 -11.46
CA ARG A 165 11.59 -11.71 -12.54
C ARG A 165 10.22 -11.43 -11.95
N GLY A 166 9.71 -10.22 -12.16
CA GLY A 166 8.44 -9.82 -11.54
C GLY A 166 7.85 -8.56 -12.14
N LEU A 167 6.85 -8.06 -11.46
CA LEU A 167 6.28 -6.73 -11.65
C LEU A 167 6.72 -5.84 -10.49
N ASN A 168 7.00 -4.58 -10.77
CA ASN A 168 7.32 -3.61 -9.74
C ASN A 168 6.04 -2.92 -9.27
N MET A 169 5.78 -2.98 -7.98
CA MET A 169 4.67 -2.31 -7.32
C MET A 169 5.19 -1.13 -6.50
N LEU A 170 4.88 0.08 -6.92
CA LEU A 170 5.14 1.30 -6.17
C LEU A 170 3.93 1.59 -5.29
N LEU A 171 4.14 1.74 -3.99
CA LEU A 171 3.09 1.92 -2.98
C LEU A 171 3.26 3.25 -2.25
N ALA A 172 2.14 3.78 -1.81
CA ALA A 172 2.08 4.80 -0.77
C ALA A 172 1.13 4.32 0.32
N THR A 173 1.59 4.32 1.56
CA THR A 173 0.79 4.01 2.73
C THR A 173 0.62 5.25 3.60
N ALA A 174 -0.50 5.34 4.31
CA ALA A 174 -0.72 6.38 5.31
C ALA A 174 -0.97 5.75 6.67
N SER A 175 -0.42 6.33 7.73
CA SER A 175 -0.60 5.90 9.11
C SER A 175 -0.56 7.09 10.06
N THR A 176 -1.05 6.87 11.28
CA THR A 176 -0.89 7.77 12.42
C THR A 176 -0.27 6.99 13.57
N ALA A 177 0.09 7.66 14.66
CA ALA A 177 0.59 6.98 15.85
C ALA A 177 -0.42 5.97 16.44
N ALA A 178 -1.71 6.14 16.15
CA ALA A 178 -2.80 5.34 16.70
C ALA A 178 -3.47 4.42 15.66
N SER A 179 -3.02 4.41 14.40
CA SER A 179 -3.65 3.61 13.34
C SER A 179 -2.65 2.72 12.61
N ALA A 180 -3.10 1.55 12.19
CA ALA A 180 -2.34 0.72 11.27
C ALA A 180 -2.18 1.41 9.89
N PRO A 181 -1.08 1.13 9.16
CA PRO A 181 -0.88 1.66 7.82
C PRO A 181 -1.96 1.18 6.85
N VAL A 182 -2.47 2.10 6.01
CA VAL A 182 -3.39 1.80 4.92
C VAL A 182 -2.81 2.24 3.58
N ILE A 183 -3.03 1.46 2.52
CA ILE A 183 -2.57 1.81 1.17
C ILE A 183 -3.46 2.93 0.62
N VAL A 184 -2.88 4.09 0.37
CA VAL A 184 -3.59 5.29 -0.14
C VAL A 184 -3.37 5.53 -1.63
N ALA A 185 -2.32 4.98 -2.20
CA ALA A 185 -2.09 4.97 -3.65
C ALA A 185 -1.15 3.83 -4.05
N GLN A 186 -1.28 3.36 -5.28
CA GLN A 186 -0.44 2.30 -5.83
C GLN A 186 -0.20 2.48 -7.32
N ARG A 187 0.88 1.86 -7.81
CA ARG A 187 1.21 1.78 -9.24
C ARG A 187 1.85 0.44 -9.55
N LEU A 188 1.17 -0.36 -10.34
CA LEU A 188 1.78 -1.55 -10.92
C LEU A 188 2.58 -1.15 -12.15
N ARG A 189 3.86 -1.53 -12.20
CA ARG A 189 4.82 -1.12 -13.23
C ARG A 189 5.55 -2.32 -13.79
N LYS A 190 6.24 -2.12 -14.92
CA LYS A 190 7.14 -3.13 -15.47
C LYS A 190 8.23 -3.49 -14.44
N GLY A 191 8.60 -4.77 -14.33
CA GLY A 191 9.57 -5.25 -13.33
C GLY A 191 10.95 -4.58 -13.40
N SER A 192 11.38 -4.12 -14.58
CA SER A 192 12.63 -3.36 -14.76
C SER A 192 12.48 -1.85 -14.54
N CYS A 193 11.35 -1.40 -13.96
CA CYS A 193 11.11 0.02 -13.70
C CYS A 193 11.99 0.50 -12.54
N GLY A 194 12.72 1.61 -12.74
CA GLY A 194 13.45 2.25 -11.63
C GLY A 194 12.50 2.93 -10.64
N SER A 195 12.87 2.91 -9.35
CA SER A 195 12.03 3.38 -8.23
C SER A 195 11.44 4.78 -8.42
N PRO A 196 12.19 5.83 -8.85
CA PRO A 196 11.63 7.19 -8.93
C PRO A 196 10.62 7.39 -10.07
N ARG A 197 10.56 6.47 -11.04
CA ARG A 197 9.64 6.61 -12.17
C ARG A 197 8.19 6.51 -11.72
N GLY A 198 7.42 7.57 -11.92
CA GLY A 198 6.01 7.64 -11.52
C GLY A 198 5.77 8.08 -10.07
N ALA A 199 6.80 8.22 -9.24
CA ALA A 199 6.69 8.63 -7.84
C ALA A 199 6.02 10.00 -7.68
N LYS A 200 6.34 10.98 -8.53
CA LYS A 200 5.64 12.29 -8.56
C LYS A 200 4.12 12.14 -8.60
N ARG A 201 3.63 11.26 -9.48
CA ARG A 201 2.19 11.05 -9.65
C ARG A 201 1.60 10.26 -8.49
N LEU A 202 2.33 9.25 -8.00
CA LEU A 202 1.91 8.49 -6.82
C LEU A 202 1.74 9.40 -5.62
N VAL A 203 2.73 10.26 -5.32
CA VAL A 203 2.67 11.20 -4.20
C VAL A 203 1.48 12.14 -4.32
N ALA A 204 1.24 12.70 -5.50
CA ALA A 204 0.09 13.57 -5.73
C ALA A 204 -1.25 12.85 -5.49
N ASP A 205 -1.39 11.62 -5.98
CA ASP A 205 -2.60 10.81 -5.80
C ASP A 205 -2.75 10.37 -4.34
N ALA A 206 -1.65 9.96 -3.67
CA ALA A 206 -1.65 9.58 -2.25
C ALA A 206 -2.10 10.74 -1.35
N LEU A 207 -1.50 11.91 -1.51
CA LEU A 207 -1.85 13.09 -0.71
C LEU A 207 -3.28 13.59 -0.98
N LYS A 208 -3.77 13.41 -2.22
CA LYS A 208 -5.18 13.66 -2.53
C LYS A 208 -6.10 12.68 -1.79
N THR A 209 -5.75 11.39 -1.77
CA THR A 209 -6.51 10.37 -1.02
C THR A 209 -6.48 10.66 0.47
N VAL A 210 -5.29 10.92 1.05
CA VAL A 210 -5.16 11.29 2.47
C VAL A 210 -6.06 12.47 2.83
N ARG A 211 -6.11 13.49 1.99
CA ARG A 211 -7.01 14.64 2.21
C ARG A 211 -8.48 14.22 2.25
N SER A 212 -8.91 13.30 1.38
CA SER A 212 -10.29 12.81 1.38
C SER A 212 -10.63 11.86 2.54
N LEU A 213 -9.63 11.37 3.30
CA LEU A 213 -9.81 10.54 4.47
C LEU A 213 -9.92 11.35 5.77
N ARG A 214 -9.58 12.63 5.72
CA ARG A 214 -9.56 13.53 6.88
C ARG A 214 -10.77 14.46 6.85
N PRO A 215 -11.28 14.87 8.02
CA PRO A 215 -12.22 15.97 8.09
C PRO A 215 -11.68 17.26 7.42
N ASP A 216 -12.55 18.07 6.88
CA ASP A 216 -12.17 19.30 6.15
C ASP A 216 -11.45 20.33 7.04
N ASP A 217 -11.70 20.29 8.35
CA ASP A 217 -11.14 21.16 9.39
C ASP A 217 -9.86 20.60 10.05
N SER A 218 -9.39 19.45 9.59
CA SER A 218 -8.16 18.83 10.10
C SER A 218 -6.94 19.73 9.92
N SER A 219 -6.26 20.08 11.02
CA SER A 219 -5.08 20.94 11.05
C SER A 219 -3.74 20.19 11.16
N GLY A 220 -3.77 18.91 11.54
CA GLY A 220 -2.56 18.09 11.73
C GLY A 220 -1.68 18.02 10.49
N PRO A 221 -0.33 18.06 10.63
CA PRO A 221 0.59 18.03 9.51
C PRO A 221 0.59 16.67 8.81
N VAL A 222 0.90 16.68 7.51
CA VAL A 222 1.18 15.47 6.73
C VAL A 222 2.67 15.42 6.43
N LEU A 223 3.33 14.32 6.77
CA LEU A 223 4.76 14.10 6.53
C LEU A 223 4.95 12.98 5.51
N LEU A 224 5.48 13.32 4.33
CA LEU A 224 5.95 12.33 3.37
C LEU A 224 7.32 11.81 3.79
N ARG A 225 7.46 10.49 3.92
CA ARG A 225 8.74 9.81 4.17
C ARG A 225 9.11 8.93 2.98
N ALA A 226 10.40 8.94 2.63
CA ALA A 226 10.90 8.12 1.52
C ALA A 226 12.40 7.83 1.69
N ASP A 227 12.85 6.77 1.03
CA ASP A 227 14.27 6.46 0.94
C ASP A 227 14.99 7.31 -0.12
N SER A 228 16.29 7.10 -0.27
CA SER A 228 17.15 7.87 -1.17
C SER A 228 16.86 7.64 -2.67
N ALA A 229 16.15 6.58 -3.04
CA ALA A 229 15.77 6.33 -4.43
C ALA A 229 14.71 7.33 -4.90
N PHE A 230 13.94 7.89 -3.97
CA PHE A 230 12.90 8.88 -4.28
C PHE A 230 13.38 10.33 -4.07
N TYR A 231 14.64 10.54 -3.68
CA TYR A 231 15.20 11.88 -3.55
C TYR A 231 15.31 12.55 -4.93
N GLY A 232 14.39 13.45 -5.22
CA GLY A 232 14.39 14.19 -6.49
C GLY A 232 13.32 15.27 -6.56
N LYS A 233 13.63 16.35 -7.27
CA LYS A 233 12.72 17.50 -7.45
C LYS A 233 11.28 17.14 -7.81
N PRO A 234 11.01 16.17 -8.73
CA PRO A 234 9.64 15.85 -9.10
C PRO A 234 8.82 15.30 -7.94
N THR A 235 9.41 14.41 -7.13
CA THR A 235 8.76 13.76 -5.99
C THR A 235 8.57 14.75 -4.84
N ILE A 236 9.65 15.39 -4.40
CA ILE A 236 9.64 16.39 -3.33
C ILE A 236 8.71 17.56 -3.69
N GLY A 237 8.82 18.09 -4.91
CA GLY A 237 7.96 19.17 -5.36
C GLY A 237 6.47 18.80 -5.46
N ALA A 238 6.13 17.53 -5.66
CA ALA A 238 4.73 17.08 -5.58
C ALA A 238 4.20 17.14 -4.15
N ALA A 239 4.99 16.70 -3.18
CA ALA A 239 4.64 16.75 -1.76
C ALA A 239 4.48 18.19 -1.26
N VAL A 240 5.46 19.05 -1.52
CA VAL A 240 5.45 20.46 -1.10
C VAL A 240 4.25 21.21 -1.69
N ARG A 241 3.96 21.01 -2.99
CA ARG A 241 2.77 21.63 -3.63
C ARG A 241 1.44 21.15 -3.03
N ALA A 242 1.42 19.95 -2.48
CA ALA A 242 0.24 19.44 -1.78
C ALA A 242 0.19 19.86 -0.29
N GLY A 243 1.14 20.69 0.18
CA GLY A 243 1.21 21.17 1.56
C GLY A 243 1.81 20.16 2.56
N ALA A 244 2.43 19.07 2.08
CA ALA A 244 3.07 18.09 2.94
C ALA A 244 4.50 18.50 3.29
N GLN A 245 4.91 18.19 4.51
CA GLN A 245 6.31 18.15 4.93
C GLN A 245 7.01 16.93 4.32
N VAL A 246 8.33 16.97 4.24
CA VAL A 246 9.10 15.90 3.57
C VAL A 246 10.28 15.47 4.43
N SER A 247 10.42 14.17 4.63
CA SER A 247 11.58 13.51 5.21
C SER A 247 12.10 12.46 4.23
N VAL A 248 13.26 12.72 3.62
CA VAL A 248 13.85 11.83 2.60
C VAL A 248 15.31 11.61 2.91
N THR A 249 15.72 10.34 2.90
CA THR A 249 17.14 9.98 2.98
C THR A 249 17.88 10.49 1.75
N VAL A 250 19.08 11.01 1.95
CA VAL A 250 19.90 11.58 0.87
C VAL A 250 21.23 10.84 0.80
N ARG A 251 21.66 10.51 -0.42
CA ARG A 251 23.01 9.97 -0.63
C ARG A 251 24.04 11.09 -0.36
N MET A 252 25.11 10.76 0.36
CA MET A 252 26.19 11.68 0.69
C MET A 252 27.04 12.04 -0.54
N THR A 253 26.49 12.87 -1.41
CA THR A 253 27.20 13.46 -2.55
C THR A 253 28.12 14.61 -2.07
N PRO A 254 29.14 15.01 -2.88
CA PRO A 254 29.99 16.15 -2.53
C PRO A 254 29.20 17.43 -2.21
N ASN A 255 28.12 17.70 -2.94
CA ASN A 255 27.27 18.89 -2.70
C ASN A 255 26.54 18.82 -1.35
N ILE A 256 26.05 17.62 -0.97
CA ILE A 256 25.39 17.41 0.33
C ILE A 256 26.42 17.56 1.47
N LYS A 257 27.61 16.96 1.32
CA LYS A 257 28.69 17.13 2.30
C LYS A 257 29.07 18.60 2.45
N ALA A 258 29.22 19.33 1.36
CA ALA A 258 29.53 20.78 1.39
C ALA A 258 28.41 21.57 2.10
N ALA A 259 27.15 21.26 1.83
CA ALA A 259 26.02 21.90 2.52
C ALA A 259 26.01 21.60 4.02
N ILE A 260 26.29 20.36 4.42
CA ILE A 260 26.40 19.97 5.83
C ILE A 260 27.57 20.72 6.50
N ALA A 261 28.72 20.81 5.84
CA ALA A 261 29.91 21.51 6.36
C ALA A 261 29.69 23.02 6.59
N THR A 262 28.65 23.62 6.05
CA THR A 262 28.30 25.03 6.33
C THR A 262 27.51 25.20 7.63
N ILE A 263 27.09 24.09 8.27
CA ILE A 263 26.37 24.14 9.53
C ILE A 263 27.36 24.23 10.66
N ALA A 264 27.20 25.22 11.53
CA ALA A 264 28.06 25.42 12.70
C ALA A 264 27.89 24.24 13.68
N ASP A 265 29.00 23.85 14.33
CA ASP A 265 29.04 22.66 15.20
C ASP A 265 28.07 22.77 16.39
N ASP A 266 27.85 23.95 16.91
CA ASP A 266 26.92 24.25 18.01
C ASP A 266 25.42 24.22 17.59
N ALA A 267 25.14 24.15 16.29
CA ALA A 267 23.79 24.10 15.80
C ALA A 267 23.21 22.66 15.78
N TRP A 268 24.01 21.67 16.06
CA TRP A 268 23.59 20.28 16.11
C TRP A 268 23.04 19.88 17.47
N THR A 269 21.95 19.14 17.50
CA THR A 269 21.36 18.58 18.71
C THR A 269 21.33 17.06 18.57
N ALA A 270 21.89 16.35 19.54
CA ALA A 270 21.84 14.90 19.58
C ALA A 270 20.38 14.40 19.67
N ILE A 271 20.09 13.34 18.96
CA ILE A 271 18.81 12.64 19.07
C ILE A 271 18.94 11.57 20.15
N GLU A 272 18.12 11.68 21.19
CA GLU A 272 17.98 10.65 22.20
C GLU A 272 16.95 9.64 21.73
N TYR A 273 17.37 8.39 21.52
CA TYR A 273 16.46 7.29 21.17
C TYR A 273 15.97 6.62 22.45
N THR A 274 14.66 6.35 22.52
CA THR A 274 14.01 5.74 23.70
C THR A 274 14.60 4.37 24.05
N ASP A 275 15.03 3.60 23.04
CA ASP A 275 15.61 2.26 23.18
C ASP A 275 17.09 2.24 22.76
N ALA A 276 17.84 3.28 23.12
CA ALA A 276 19.25 3.39 22.76
C ALA A 276 20.08 2.30 23.45
N ILE A 277 20.84 1.55 22.65
CA ILE A 277 21.77 0.53 23.14
C ILE A 277 23.12 1.18 23.40
N VAL A 278 23.65 0.98 24.59
CA VAL A 278 25.00 1.42 24.97
C VAL A 278 25.99 0.34 24.56
N ASP A 279 27.05 0.71 23.88
CA ASP A 279 28.22 -0.14 23.65
C ASP A 279 28.96 -0.32 25.00
N GLU A 280 28.99 -1.54 25.50
CA GLU A 280 29.59 -1.87 26.80
C GLU A 280 31.09 -1.60 26.84
N GLN A 281 31.81 -1.60 25.71
CA GLN A 281 33.25 -1.38 25.63
C GLN A 281 33.62 0.10 25.62
N THR A 282 32.81 0.93 24.98
CA THR A 282 33.07 2.36 24.78
C THR A 282 32.26 3.27 25.68
N GLY A 283 31.21 2.74 26.31
CA GLY A 283 30.22 3.51 27.08
C GLY A 283 29.38 4.49 26.24
N GLN A 284 29.43 4.36 24.92
CA GLN A 284 28.74 5.26 23.99
C GLN A 284 27.52 4.59 23.38
N LEU A 285 26.53 5.40 23.01
CA LEU A 285 25.36 4.88 22.28
C LEU A 285 25.80 4.35 20.90
N ILE A 286 25.35 3.13 20.56
CA ILE A 286 25.64 2.50 19.26
C ILE A 286 25.02 3.32 18.12
N SER A 287 23.82 3.87 18.33
CA SER A 287 23.15 4.74 17.36
C SER A 287 23.34 6.20 17.76
N ARG A 288 24.10 6.93 16.96
CA ARG A 288 24.28 8.37 17.10
C ARG A 288 23.68 9.07 15.91
N ALA A 289 22.75 9.96 16.15
CA ALA A 289 22.25 10.88 15.14
C ALA A 289 22.09 12.25 15.76
N GLU A 290 22.26 13.26 14.93
CA GLU A 290 22.12 14.65 15.32
C GLU A 290 21.12 15.33 14.37
N VAL A 291 20.38 16.27 14.88
CA VAL A 291 19.42 17.06 14.12
C VAL A 291 19.72 18.54 14.29
N ARG A 292 19.58 19.27 13.20
CA ARG A 292 19.55 20.73 13.24
C ARG A 292 18.12 21.20 13.01
N ARG A 293 17.62 22.06 13.88
CA ARG A 293 16.40 22.82 13.66
C ARG A 293 16.73 24.14 12.98
N GLY A 294 16.25 24.35 11.75
CA GLY A 294 16.44 25.60 11.03
C GLY A 294 16.00 25.49 9.57
N ALA A 295 15.65 26.60 8.96
CA ALA A 295 15.39 26.64 7.52
C ALA A 295 16.70 26.41 6.78
N VAL A 296 16.87 25.24 6.16
CA VAL A 296 17.93 25.03 5.17
C VAL A 296 17.51 25.75 3.91
N HIS A 297 17.89 27.02 3.81
CA HIS A 297 17.80 27.75 2.57
C HIS A 297 18.81 27.12 1.61
N GLY A 298 18.30 26.33 0.65
CA GLY A 298 19.06 26.03 -0.53
C GLY A 298 19.66 24.68 -0.74
N VAL A 299 19.10 23.57 -0.20
CA VAL A 299 19.19 22.31 -0.94
C VAL A 299 18.04 22.27 -1.97
N CYS A 300 17.72 23.41 -2.52
CA CYS A 300 17.09 23.52 -3.82
C CYS A 300 18.15 23.12 -4.85
N LEU A 301 18.08 21.90 -5.34
CA LEU A 301 18.78 21.52 -6.54
C LEU A 301 18.39 22.50 -7.63
N ARG A 302 19.23 23.51 -7.89
CA ARG A 302 19.12 24.27 -9.13
C ARG A 302 19.35 23.29 -10.26
N PRO A 303 18.54 23.27 -11.32
CA PRO A 303 18.91 22.55 -12.53
C PRO A 303 20.24 23.17 -12.98
N GLN A 304 21.28 22.37 -13.08
CA GLN A 304 22.36 22.70 -13.97
C GLN A 304 21.78 22.53 -15.37
N GLY A 305 21.83 23.60 -16.17
CA GLY A 305 21.38 23.69 -17.52
C GLY A 305 22.08 22.70 -18.46
#